data_bc7c7798871bab5c0a46f3326a426fb2
#
_entry.id   bc7c7798871bab5c0a46f3326a426fb2
#
_cell.length_a   1.000
_cell.length_b   1.000
_cell.length_c   1.000
_cell.angle_alpha   90.00
_cell.angle_beta   90.00
_cell.angle_gamma   90.00
#
_symmetry.space_group_name_H-M   'P 1'
#
loop_
_entity.id
_entity.type
_entity.pdbx_description
1 polymer ?
#
loop_
_entity_poly.entity_id
_entity_poly.type
_entity_poly.pdbx_seq_one_letter_code
_entity_poly.pdbx_strand_id
1 'polypeptide(L)'
;MRKFPCVFMRGGTSKGCMFLESDLPARDQWDDIFVQAMGSPDPKQIDGMGGCVSSNNKIVVVRKSDRPGIDVDYIVGQSIVGQSKIDYKSNCGNMTAATAPYAVETVSYTHLRAHETL
;
A
#
# COMPACT_ATOMS: atom_id res chain seq x y z
N MET A 1 18.70 -4.82 -10.30
CA MET A 1 17.67 -4.84 -9.24
C MET A 1 17.05 -3.48 -9.12
N ARG A 2 15.73 -3.38 -9.20
CA ARG A 2 15.01 -2.13 -8.97
C ARG A 2 14.79 -1.93 -7.46
N LYS A 3 14.85 -0.68 -7.01
CA LYS A 3 14.62 -0.32 -5.61
C LYS A 3 13.51 0.73 -5.54
N PHE A 4 12.58 0.53 -4.61
CA PHE A 4 11.48 1.46 -4.40
C PHE A 4 11.40 1.79 -2.90
N PRO A 5 11.42 3.09 -2.52
CA PRO A 5 11.22 3.45 -1.12
C PRO A 5 9.85 2.97 -0.64
N CYS A 6 9.81 2.37 0.54
CA CYS A 6 8.55 2.02 1.18
C CYS A 6 8.71 2.02 2.70
N VAL A 7 7.59 2.14 3.40
CA VAL A 7 7.54 2.00 4.85
C VAL A 7 6.63 0.84 5.19
N PHE A 8 7.11 -0.09 5.99
CA PHE A 8 6.31 -1.20 6.49
C PHE A 8 5.64 -0.76 7.79
N MET A 9 4.30 -0.69 7.77
CA MET A 9 3.53 -0.14 8.89
C MET A 9 2.40 -1.06 9.31
N ARG A 10 2.07 -0.97 10.60
CA ARG A 10 0.84 -1.56 11.12
C ARG A 10 -0.26 -0.50 11.15
N GLY A 11 -1.47 -0.88 10.70
CA GLY A 11 -2.69 -0.11 10.88
C GLY A 11 -3.72 -1.01 11.55
N GLY A 12 -4.10 -0.73 12.80
CA GLY A 12 -4.99 -1.63 13.55
C GLY A 12 -4.44 -3.05 13.61
N THR A 13 -5.20 -4.02 13.14
CA THR A 13 -4.82 -5.44 13.12
C THR A 13 -4.16 -5.89 11.82
N SER A 14 -4.02 -4.99 10.85
CA SER A 14 -3.37 -5.26 9.57
C SER A 14 -2.00 -4.59 9.51
N LYS A 15 -1.14 -5.11 8.64
CA LYS A 15 0.15 -4.50 8.33
C LYS A 15 0.46 -4.65 6.85
N GLY A 16 1.25 -3.73 6.32
CA GLY A 16 1.58 -3.73 4.91
C GLY A 16 2.60 -2.68 4.54
N CYS A 17 2.87 -2.61 3.26
CA CYS A 17 3.85 -1.70 2.69
C CYS A 17 3.17 -0.43 2.20
N MET A 18 3.72 0.72 2.60
CA MET A 18 3.24 2.04 2.21
C MET A 18 4.21 2.63 1.18
N PHE A 19 3.67 3.08 0.06
CA PHE A 19 4.45 3.68 -1.03
C PHE A 19 3.91 5.07 -1.36
N LEU A 20 4.79 5.97 -1.81
CA LEU A 20 4.38 7.18 -2.51
C LEU A 20 4.25 6.87 -3.99
N GLU A 21 3.18 7.35 -4.63
CA GLU A 21 2.99 7.15 -6.07
C GLU A 21 4.16 7.70 -6.88
N SER A 22 4.72 8.82 -6.45
CA SER A 22 5.86 9.45 -7.12
C SER A 22 7.13 8.60 -7.12
N ASP A 23 7.23 7.62 -6.24
CA ASP A 23 8.36 6.68 -6.18
C ASP A 23 8.15 5.45 -7.06
N LEU A 24 6.97 5.30 -7.64
CA LEU A 24 6.59 4.13 -8.44
C LEU A 24 6.57 4.46 -9.93
N PRO A 25 6.78 3.46 -10.80
CA PRO A 25 6.61 3.64 -12.24
C PRO A 25 5.13 3.73 -12.62
N ALA A 26 4.83 3.63 -13.91
CA ALA A 26 3.46 3.67 -14.41
C ALA A 26 2.58 2.59 -13.77
N ARG A 27 1.29 2.88 -13.64
CA ARG A 27 0.30 2.04 -12.96
C ARG A 27 0.29 0.58 -13.44
N ASP A 28 0.52 0.35 -14.73
CA ASP A 28 0.49 -0.99 -15.32
C ASP A 28 1.66 -1.88 -14.83
N GLN A 29 2.67 -1.30 -14.19
CA GLN A 29 3.80 -2.05 -13.63
C GLN A 29 3.65 -2.35 -12.14
N TRP A 30 2.64 -1.80 -11.49
CA TRP A 30 2.50 -1.94 -10.04
C TRP A 30 2.29 -3.38 -9.59
N ASP A 31 1.46 -4.14 -10.29
CA ASP A 31 1.14 -5.50 -9.87
C ASP A 31 2.38 -6.38 -9.79
N ASP A 32 3.28 -6.29 -10.78
CA ASP A 32 4.54 -7.04 -10.75
C ASP A 32 5.41 -6.67 -9.55
N ILE A 33 5.51 -5.38 -9.26
CA ILE A 33 6.30 -4.89 -8.13
C ILE A 33 5.72 -5.40 -6.82
N PHE A 34 4.42 -5.28 -6.64
CA PHE A 34 3.76 -5.64 -5.38
C PHE A 34 3.70 -7.14 -5.18
N VAL A 35 3.49 -7.92 -6.23
CA VAL A 35 3.55 -9.38 -6.16
C VAL A 35 4.92 -9.84 -5.67
N GLN A 36 5.99 -9.27 -6.22
CA GLN A 36 7.35 -9.61 -5.80
C GLN A 36 7.64 -9.12 -4.38
N ALA A 37 7.20 -7.93 -4.02
CA ALA A 37 7.42 -7.37 -2.69
C ALA A 37 6.76 -8.21 -1.60
N MET A 38 5.58 -8.76 -1.88
CA MET A 38 4.85 -9.60 -0.92
C MET A 38 5.34 -11.05 -0.89
N GLY A 39 6.08 -11.49 -1.90
CA GLY A 39 6.54 -12.87 -1.99
C GLY A 39 5.53 -13.81 -2.64
N SER A 40 4.54 -13.28 -3.35
CA SER A 40 3.55 -14.08 -4.09
C SER A 40 4.22 -14.74 -5.30
N PRO A 41 3.76 -15.93 -5.71
CA PRO A 41 2.57 -16.67 -5.26
C PRO A 41 2.84 -17.70 -4.14
N ASP A 42 3.98 -17.64 -3.47
CA ASP A 42 4.26 -18.54 -2.35
C ASP A 42 3.16 -18.39 -1.28
N PRO A 43 2.46 -19.48 -0.89
CA PRO A 43 1.44 -19.40 0.15
C PRO A 43 1.95 -18.90 1.50
N LYS A 44 3.23 -19.05 1.79
CA LYS A 44 3.87 -18.54 3.01
C LYS A 44 4.55 -17.19 2.80
N GLN A 45 4.79 -16.81 1.55
CA GLN A 45 5.43 -15.55 1.16
C GLN A 45 6.75 -15.28 1.89
N ILE A 46 7.56 -16.33 2.05
CA ILE A 46 8.79 -16.32 2.85
C ILE A 46 9.81 -15.29 2.34
N ASP A 47 9.95 -15.17 1.02
CA ASP A 47 10.95 -14.29 0.40
C ASP A 47 10.46 -12.85 0.23
N GLY A 48 9.30 -12.52 0.80
CA GLY A 48 8.71 -11.19 0.70
C GLY A 48 8.26 -10.63 2.03
N MET A 49 7.66 -9.44 1.98
CA MET A 49 7.17 -8.73 3.15
C MET A 49 5.75 -9.10 3.55
N GLY A 50 5.10 -9.97 2.81
CA GLY A 50 3.77 -10.46 3.13
C GLY A 50 3.79 -11.59 4.14
N GLY A 51 2.65 -12.22 4.30
CA GLY A 51 2.48 -13.37 5.19
C GLY A 51 1.42 -14.31 4.65
N CYS A 52 1.12 -15.36 5.42
CA CYS A 52 0.19 -16.40 4.99
C CYS A 52 -1.28 -16.06 5.27
N VAL A 53 -1.56 -14.92 5.87
CA VAL A 53 -2.93 -14.45 6.16
C VAL A 53 -3.18 -13.08 5.51
N SER A 54 -4.42 -12.81 5.15
CA SER A 54 -4.80 -11.61 4.38
C SER A 54 -4.43 -10.30 5.08
N SER A 55 -4.47 -10.25 6.40
CA SER A 55 -4.15 -9.05 7.18
C SER A 55 -2.67 -8.64 7.11
N ASN A 56 -1.79 -9.52 6.61
CA ASN A 56 -0.36 -9.27 6.46
C ASN A 56 0.04 -8.96 5.01
N ASN A 57 -0.92 -8.81 4.10
CA ASN A 57 -0.67 -8.71 2.65
C ASN A 57 -1.21 -7.42 2.05
N LYS A 58 -1.15 -6.34 2.80
CA LYS A 58 -1.70 -5.06 2.38
C LYS A 58 -0.64 -4.15 1.78
N ILE A 59 -1.06 -3.37 0.81
CA ILE A 59 -0.25 -2.37 0.14
C ILE A 59 -1.07 -1.10 0.08
N VAL A 60 -0.45 0.04 0.36
CA VAL A 60 -1.10 1.34 0.23
C VAL A 60 -0.21 2.24 -0.61
N VAL A 61 -0.80 2.87 -1.61
CA VAL A 61 -0.12 3.89 -2.42
C VAL A 61 -0.77 5.23 -2.14
N VAL A 62 0.04 6.22 -1.78
CA VAL A 62 -0.40 7.56 -1.39
C VAL A 62 0.14 8.58 -2.38
N ARG A 63 -0.68 9.56 -2.76
CA ARG A 63 -0.27 10.68 -3.59
C ARG A 63 -0.90 11.98 -3.09
N LYS A 64 -0.31 13.12 -3.46
CA LYS A 64 -0.96 14.41 -3.23
C LYS A 64 -2.24 14.49 -4.06
N SER A 65 -3.31 14.99 -3.46
CA SER A 65 -4.59 15.13 -4.15
C SER A 65 -4.65 16.43 -4.95
N ASP A 66 -5.28 16.37 -6.12
CA ASP A 66 -5.62 17.55 -6.93
C ASP A 66 -7.02 18.10 -6.57
N ARG A 67 -7.73 17.42 -5.66
CA ARG A 67 -9.10 17.79 -5.31
C ARG A 67 -9.11 18.90 -4.26
N PRO A 68 -9.96 19.94 -4.43
CA PRO A 68 -10.10 20.97 -3.39
C PRO A 68 -10.52 20.38 -2.05
N GLY A 69 -9.86 20.79 -0.97
CA GLY A 69 -10.19 20.34 0.38
C GLY A 69 -9.68 18.96 0.75
N ILE A 70 -8.95 18.28 -0.13
CA ILE A 70 -8.34 16.96 0.11
C ILE A 70 -6.83 17.10 0.00
N ASP A 71 -6.09 16.60 0.98
CA ASP A 71 -4.63 16.69 0.99
C ASP A 71 -3.96 15.54 0.25
N VAL A 72 -4.45 14.31 0.44
CA VAL A 72 -3.91 13.13 -0.22
C VAL A 72 -5.03 12.23 -0.73
N ASP A 73 -4.73 11.55 -1.82
CA ASP A 73 -5.50 10.39 -2.28
C ASP A 73 -4.69 9.13 -1.98
N TYR A 74 -5.38 8.02 -1.72
CA TYR A 74 -4.72 6.75 -1.50
C TYR A 74 -5.52 5.60 -2.09
N ILE A 75 -4.82 4.49 -2.39
CA ILE A 75 -5.44 3.26 -2.85
C ILE A 75 -4.88 2.10 -2.03
N VAL A 76 -5.75 1.18 -1.64
CA VAL A 76 -5.38 -0.02 -0.89
C VAL A 76 -5.41 -1.22 -1.83
N GLY A 77 -4.30 -1.96 -1.86
CA GLY A 77 -4.20 -3.23 -2.57
C GLY A 77 -3.98 -4.38 -1.59
N GLN A 78 -4.33 -5.56 -2.01
CA GLN A 78 -4.10 -6.79 -1.26
C GLN A 78 -3.54 -7.86 -2.17
N SER A 79 -2.38 -8.41 -1.79
CA SER A 79 -1.86 -9.61 -2.44
C SER A 79 -2.74 -10.80 -2.07
N ILE A 80 -3.23 -11.51 -3.08
CA ILE A 80 -4.05 -12.70 -2.85
C ILE A 80 -3.11 -13.86 -2.57
N VAL A 81 -3.19 -14.43 -1.36
CA VAL A 81 -2.32 -15.51 -0.92
C VAL A 81 -2.39 -16.69 -1.89
N GLY A 82 -1.23 -17.16 -2.32
CA GLY A 82 -1.11 -18.27 -3.26
C GLY A 82 -1.31 -17.90 -4.73
N GLN A 83 -1.48 -16.63 -5.06
CA GLN A 83 -1.67 -16.16 -6.43
C GLN A 83 -0.75 -14.99 -6.75
N SER A 84 -0.39 -14.87 -8.03
CA SER A 84 0.40 -13.72 -8.53
C SER A 84 -0.55 -12.57 -8.92
N LYS A 85 -1.30 -12.06 -7.95
CA LYS A 85 -2.40 -11.13 -8.22
C LYS A 85 -2.61 -10.15 -7.07
N ILE A 86 -2.88 -8.89 -7.41
CA ILE A 86 -3.21 -7.84 -6.44
C ILE A 86 -4.67 -7.44 -6.64
N ASP A 87 -5.42 -7.43 -5.54
CA ASP A 87 -6.80 -6.97 -5.51
C ASP A 87 -6.85 -5.54 -4.98
N TYR A 88 -7.32 -4.60 -5.80
CA TYR A 88 -7.49 -3.18 -5.43
C TYR A 88 -8.95 -2.83 -5.11
N LYS A 89 -9.86 -3.79 -5.21
CA LYS A 89 -11.29 -3.54 -5.00
C LYS A 89 -11.70 -3.64 -3.55
N SER A 90 -10.93 -4.36 -2.75
CA SER A 90 -11.20 -4.52 -1.33
C SER A 90 -10.79 -3.28 -0.56
N ASN A 91 -11.61 -2.88 0.41
CA ASN A 91 -11.27 -1.81 1.33
C ASN A 91 -10.69 -2.41 2.62
N CYS A 92 -9.74 -1.70 3.23
CA CYS A 92 -9.16 -2.10 4.49
C CYS A 92 -9.14 -0.91 5.46
N GLY A 93 -10.08 -0.88 6.40
CA GLY A 93 -10.15 0.19 7.40
C GLY A 93 -8.91 0.26 8.28
N ASN A 94 -8.26 -0.87 8.55
CA ASN A 94 -7.02 -0.90 9.33
C ASN A 94 -5.88 -0.17 8.62
N MET A 95 -5.69 -0.41 7.32
CA MET A 95 -4.63 0.26 6.56
C MET A 95 -4.98 1.72 6.26
N THR A 96 -6.26 2.05 6.16
CA THR A 96 -6.71 3.44 6.11
C THR A 96 -6.22 4.22 7.33
N ALA A 97 -6.26 3.61 8.51
CA ALA A 97 -5.77 4.23 9.74
C ALA A 97 -4.26 4.50 9.71
N ALA A 98 -3.48 3.71 8.97
CA ALA A 98 -2.04 3.92 8.81
C ALA A 98 -1.71 5.04 7.82
N THR A 99 -2.63 5.40 6.93
CA THR A 99 -2.37 6.37 5.86
C THR A 99 -2.04 7.76 6.39
N ALA A 100 -2.74 8.23 7.41
CA ALA A 100 -2.50 9.56 7.97
C ALA A 100 -1.11 9.69 8.60
N PRO A 101 -0.67 8.80 9.52
CA PRO A 101 0.70 8.87 10.05
C PRO A 101 1.77 8.77 8.96
N TYR A 102 1.58 7.91 7.99
CA TYR A 102 2.52 7.77 6.88
C TYR A 102 2.64 9.07 6.07
N ALA A 103 1.50 9.70 5.73
CA ALA A 103 1.49 10.94 4.97
C ALA A 103 2.12 12.09 5.75
N VAL A 104 1.86 12.18 7.06
CA VAL A 104 2.45 13.20 7.92
C VAL A 104 3.98 13.06 7.94
N GLU A 105 4.49 11.86 8.09
CA GLU A 105 5.94 11.61 8.13
C GLU A 105 6.62 11.81 6.79
N THR A 106 5.95 11.45 5.69
CA THR A 106 6.59 11.40 4.36
C THR A 106 6.40 12.66 3.56
N VAL A 107 5.25 13.34 3.70
CA VAL A 107 4.93 14.55 2.95
C VAL A 107 4.77 15.79 3.85
N SER A 108 5.06 15.65 5.15
CA SER A 108 5.14 16.74 6.12
C SER A 108 3.82 17.50 6.33
N TYR A 109 2.68 16.82 6.27
CA TYR A 109 1.41 17.42 6.63
C TYR A 109 1.24 17.45 8.15
N THR A 110 0.78 18.57 8.69
CA THR A 110 0.44 18.69 10.12
C THR A 110 -1.03 18.46 10.37
N HIS A 111 -1.87 18.62 9.36
CA HIS A 111 -3.30 18.35 9.39
C HIS A 111 -3.70 17.72 8.06
N LEU A 112 -4.36 16.57 8.11
CA LEU A 112 -4.53 15.74 6.92
C LEU A 112 -6.00 15.47 6.61
N ARG A 113 -6.36 15.64 5.34
CA ARG A 113 -7.61 15.16 4.76
C ARG A 113 -7.30 14.20 3.64
N ALA A 114 -7.80 12.98 3.73
CA ALA A 114 -7.48 11.91 2.80
C ALA A 114 -8.73 11.39 2.11
N HIS A 115 -8.56 10.89 0.88
CA HIS A 115 -9.61 10.28 0.09
C HIS A 115 -9.10 8.99 -0.54
N GLU A 116 -9.81 7.88 -0.33
CA GLU A 116 -9.49 6.62 -0.98
C GLU A 116 -9.97 6.65 -2.44
N THR A 117 -9.08 6.22 -3.36
CA THR A 117 -9.39 6.07 -4.78
C THR A 117 -9.28 4.60 -5.17
N LEU A 118 -10.17 4.16 -6.02
CA LEU A 118 -10.17 2.79 -6.53
C LEU A 118 -9.56 2.69 -7.93
#